data_93923fe96ab2d45d03114892e0bb8c82
#
_entry.id   93923fe96ab2d45d03114892e0bb8c82
#
_cell.length_a   1.000
_cell.length_b   1.000
_cell.length_c   1.000
_cell.angle_alpha   90.00
_cell.angle_beta   90.00
_cell.angle_gamma   90.00
#
_symmetry.space_group_name_H-M   'P 1'
#
loop_
_entity.id
_entity.type
_entity.pdbx_description
1 polymer ?
#
loop_
_entity_poly.entity_id
_entity_poly.type
_entity_poly.pdbx_seq_one_letter_code
_entity_poly.pdbx_strand_id
1 'polypeptide(L)'
;MADLVQKSRAYQYCLWAIETENDKVPHYVKLQCESWKNIADGQDQEAYVSEKIYSKINKLLHLMIHPDLHKPLDESLEDYADFFITAVFCTMMIDPDDGIEVRFYETALLKIARKNFKTFNAAVIFILLMLTEPRFSRFFSVAPDLKLSKELQIAIKKIIKSSPLLSDELDPVFEPLRSEIRCLLTESEYTPLAYSEDKMDGKLPAAFLADEAGAMDSYPVEAMRSGQITLLNALGIILSTEYPNDNNVMIDETDKGKKVLDGLRDDRRMFSLIYVPDDYLWQGDEWMHNDLCIYQSNPVACTNKRIFRKIVDKRTDAVDYENKRENYLCKHNNIKYKGLGVEGYVEITKVRKGKRQKDDAWWNGRKVWLGLDLSMTEDNVCVDMKTYDGTTKDDAILYTRTMGFIPAGRIAQKTKKEGVDYNALIRNGCCIACGDEVIDYTAVEEYVLTLEKKLGVEIVQIGYDKWNALSSVQKFEKEGYECVEIKQHSSVLHSPTKWLKECILSGRYFYDSNLMLEINFQNARCTEDTNKNKYVNKKKSVEKVDQVVGNINSTYLIEQELLYGESDYFVQF
;
A
#
# COMPACT_ATOMS: atom_id res chain seq x y z
N MET A 1 -29.44 34.17 1.28
CA MET A 1 -28.01 34.13 1.59
C MET A 1 -27.30 32.90 1.00
N ALA A 2 -27.97 31.80 0.63
CA ALA A 2 -27.35 30.62 0.03
C ALA A 2 -26.82 30.76 -1.43
N ASP A 3 -26.89 31.98 -2.03
CA ASP A 3 -26.67 32.17 -3.47
C ASP A 3 -25.20 32.27 -3.88
N LEU A 4 -24.26 32.71 -3.02
CA LEU A 4 -22.85 32.92 -3.37
C LEU A 4 -22.08 31.59 -3.43
N VAL A 5 -22.27 30.71 -2.47
CA VAL A 5 -21.62 29.39 -2.40
C VAL A 5 -22.14 28.48 -3.52
N GLN A 6 -23.45 28.47 -3.77
CA GLN A 6 -24.06 27.66 -4.83
C GLN A 6 -23.65 28.09 -6.25
N LYS A 7 -23.23 29.35 -6.43
CA LYS A 7 -22.64 29.86 -7.68
C LYS A 7 -21.14 29.62 -7.80
N SER A 8 -20.48 29.13 -6.74
CA SER A 8 -19.02 28.87 -6.75
C SER A 8 -18.63 27.78 -7.73
N ARG A 9 -17.40 27.84 -8.24
CA ARG A 9 -16.81 26.77 -9.07
C ARG A 9 -16.79 25.44 -8.31
N ALA A 10 -16.50 25.46 -7.01
CA ALA A 10 -16.51 24.29 -6.14
C ALA A 10 -17.89 23.60 -6.13
N TYR A 11 -18.97 24.36 -5.99
CA TYR A 11 -20.32 23.80 -6.01
C TYR A 11 -20.71 23.28 -7.40
N GLN A 12 -20.34 24.00 -8.47
CA GLN A 12 -20.56 23.56 -9.85
C GLN A 12 -19.77 22.29 -10.17
N TYR A 13 -18.55 22.16 -9.65
CA TYR A 13 -17.77 20.92 -9.74
C TYR A 13 -18.50 19.75 -9.06
N CYS A 14 -19.05 19.94 -7.87
CA CYS A 14 -19.84 18.90 -7.21
C CYS A 14 -21.06 18.48 -8.03
N LEU A 15 -21.83 19.43 -8.57
CA LEU A 15 -22.97 19.11 -9.45
C LEU A 15 -22.55 18.28 -10.65
N TRP A 16 -21.47 18.68 -11.33
CA TRP A 16 -20.93 17.94 -12.48
C TRP A 16 -20.44 16.55 -12.07
N ALA A 17 -19.77 16.42 -10.92
CA ALA A 17 -19.22 15.16 -10.46
C ALA A 17 -20.31 14.12 -10.14
N ILE A 18 -21.43 14.54 -9.54
CA ILE A 18 -22.52 13.65 -9.12
C ILE A 18 -23.56 13.35 -10.19
N GLU A 19 -23.44 13.93 -11.41
CA GLU A 19 -24.33 13.60 -12.52
C GLU A 19 -24.38 12.09 -12.76
N THR A 20 -25.57 11.54 -12.91
CA THR A 20 -25.82 10.09 -12.95
C THR A 20 -25.04 9.39 -14.06
N GLU A 21 -24.82 10.05 -15.22
CA GLU A 21 -24.11 9.48 -16.37
C GLU A 21 -22.62 9.89 -16.44
N ASN A 22 -22.09 10.51 -15.37
CA ASN A 22 -20.71 10.96 -15.36
C ASN A 22 -19.76 9.86 -14.86
N ASP A 23 -19.42 8.92 -15.72
CA ASP A 23 -18.49 7.83 -15.40
C ASP A 23 -17.01 8.28 -15.33
N LYS A 24 -16.71 9.56 -15.65
CA LYS A 24 -15.34 10.08 -15.57
C LYS A 24 -14.88 10.39 -14.14
N VAL A 25 -15.81 10.44 -13.21
CA VAL A 25 -15.54 10.72 -11.79
C VAL A 25 -15.68 9.43 -10.99
N PRO A 26 -14.63 9.02 -10.21
CA PRO A 26 -14.69 7.77 -9.46
C PRO A 26 -15.67 7.86 -8.28
N HIS A 27 -16.17 6.71 -7.86
CA HIS A 27 -17.20 6.56 -6.83
C HIS A 27 -16.92 7.37 -5.56
N TYR A 28 -15.73 7.28 -4.99
CA TYR A 28 -15.42 7.96 -3.72
C TYR A 28 -15.33 9.49 -3.86
N VAL A 29 -14.99 10.02 -5.03
CA VAL A 29 -15.07 11.47 -5.28
C VAL A 29 -16.52 11.92 -5.37
N LYS A 30 -17.41 11.13 -5.99
CA LYS A 30 -18.85 11.42 -6.01
C LYS A 30 -19.42 11.47 -4.59
N LEU A 31 -19.12 10.48 -3.75
CA LEU A 31 -19.56 10.46 -2.35
C LEU A 31 -19.08 11.69 -1.56
N GLN A 32 -17.81 12.10 -1.73
CA GLN A 32 -17.30 13.30 -1.08
C GLN A 32 -17.99 14.57 -1.59
N CYS A 33 -18.27 14.66 -2.89
CA CYS A 33 -19.02 15.79 -3.47
C CYS A 33 -20.46 15.84 -2.94
N GLU A 34 -21.15 14.72 -2.83
CA GLU A 34 -22.50 14.62 -2.24
C GLU A 34 -22.50 15.06 -0.78
N SER A 35 -21.56 14.55 0.02
CA SER A 35 -21.41 14.93 1.43
C SER A 35 -21.20 16.43 1.60
N TRP A 36 -20.24 17.01 0.86
CA TRP A 36 -19.97 18.45 0.95
C TRP A 36 -21.11 19.31 0.40
N LYS A 37 -21.77 18.87 -0.67
CA LYS A 37 -22.95 19.56 -1.21
C LYS A 37 -24.08 19.66 -0.18
N ASN A 38 -24.33 18.61 0.59
CA ASN A 38 -25.33 18.63 1.66
C ASN A 38 -25.00 19.69 2.72
N ILE A 39 -23.71 19.85 3.06
CA ILE A 39 -23.26 20.94 3.95
C ILE A 39 -23.49 22.31 3.30
N ALA A 40 -23.13 22.47 2.03
CA ALA A 40 -23.29 23.72 1.29
C ALA A 40 -24.77 24.12 1.08
N ASP A 41 -25.67 23.14 1.02
CA ASP A 41 -27.13 23.34 0.96
C ASP A 41 -27.78 23.60 2.34
N GLY A 42 -26.99 23.61 3.42
CA GLY A 42 -27.45 23.81 4.78
C GLY A 42 -28.27 22.64 5.34
N GLN A 43 -28.08 21.44 4.81
CA GLN A 43 -28.78 20.23 5.27
C GLN A 43 -28.02 19.54 6.43
N ASP A 44 -26.80 19.97 6.71
CA ASP A 44 -25.98 19.46 7.81
C ASP A 44 -26.24 20.23 9.11
N GLN A 45 -26.23 19.53 10.25
CA GLN A 45 -26.52 20.13 11.57
C GLN A 45 -25.27 20.64 12.28
N GLU A 46 -24.09 20.15 11.95
CA GLU A 46 -22.81 20.46 12.62
C GLU A 46 -21.95 21.41 11.80
N ALA A 47 -21.99 21.28 10.49
CA ALA A 47 -21.11 22.00 9.58
C ALA A 47 -21.90 22.90 8.62
N TYR A 48 -21.26 23.99 8.22
CA TYR A 48 -21.78 24.92 7.21
C TYR A 48 -20.66 25.52 6.37
N VAL A 49 -20.96 25.99 5.17
CA VAL A 49 -19.98 26.72 4.35
C VAL A 49 -20.11 28.22 4.64
N SER A 50 -19.04 28.84 5.17
CA SER A 50 -19.01 30.26 5.52
C SER A 50 -18.82 31.14 4.28
N GLU A 51 -19.86 31.88 3.86
CA GLU A 51 -19.77 32.83 2.74
C GLU A 51 -18.73 33.94 2.98
N LYS A 52 -18.56 34.34 4.24
CA LYS A 52 -17.58 35.35 4.65
C LYS A 52 -16.15 34.84 4.37
N ILE A 53 -15.86 33.60 4.78
CA ILE A 53 -14.54 32.99 4.56
C ILE A 53 -14.35 32.71 3.07
N TYR A 54 -15.36 32.16 2.40
CA TYR A 54 -15.31 31.94 0.95
C TYR A 54 -14.97 33.23 0.18
N SER A 55 -15.68 34.35 0.49
CA SER A 55 -15.37 35.63 -0.14
C SER A 55 -13.94 36.11 0.13
N LYS A 56 -13.42 35.90 1.36
CA LYS A 56 -12.03 36.23 1.71
C LYS A 56 -11.03 35.38 0.91
N ILE A 57 -11.23 34.06 0.88
CA ILE A 57 -10.36 33.11 0.16
C ILE A 57 -10.36 33.42 -1.35
N ASN A 58 -11.54 33.61 -1.95
CA ASN A 58 -11.65 33.92 -3.38
C ASN A 58 -10.96 35.24 -3.74
N LYS A 59 -11.06 36.28 -2.90
CA LYS A 59 -10.31 37.53 -3.09
C LYS A 59 -8.80 37.31 -3.03
N LEU A 60 -8.31 36.50 -2.09
CA LEU A 60 -6.89 36.17 -2.01
C LEU A 60 -6.41 35.37 -3.23
N LEU A 61 -7.21 34.41 -3.73
CA LEU A 61 -6.92 33.70 -4.97
C LEU A 61 -6.86 34.65 -6.17
N HIS A 62 -7.74 35.67 -6.22
CA HIS A 62 -7.74 36.68 -7.28
C HIS A 62 -6.46 37.55 -7.27
N LEU A 63 -5.90 37.83 -6.11
CA LEU A 63 -4.67 38.59 -5.95
C LEU A 63 -3.41 37.79 -6.29
N MET A 64 -3.47 36.47 -6.28
CA MET A 64 -2.39 35.57 -6.65
C MET A 64 -2.41 35.26 -8.14
N ILE A 65 -1.25 35.39 -8.79
CA ILE A 65 -1.11 35.19 -10.23
C ILE A 65 -0.42 33.85 -10.51
N HIS A 66 -1.02 33.07 -11.41
CA HIS A 66 -0.44 31.81 -11.89
C HIS A 66 0.86 32.07 -12.64
N PRO A 67 2.01 31.49 -12.24
CA PRO A 67 3.32 31.79 -12.80
C PRO A 67 3.45 31.56 -14.31
N ASP A 68 2.79 30.53 -14.83
CA ASP A 68 2.91 30.13 -16.24
C ASP A 68 1.76 30.66 -17.11
N LEU A 69 0.56 30.85 -16.54
CA LEU A 69 -0.62 31.29 -17.28
C LEU A 69 -0.81 32.80 -17.23
N HIS A 70 -0.15 33.49 -16.29
CA HIS A 70 -0.25 34.94 -16.06
C HIS A 70 -1.69 35.44 -15.85
N LYS A 71 -2.51 34.61 -15.18
CA LYS A 71 -3.91 34.87 -14.81
C LYS A 71 -4.10 34.76 -13.30
N PRO A 72 -5.10 35.43 -12.74
CA PRO A 72 -5.50 35.21 -11.34
C PRO A 72 -5.79 33.72 -11.05
N LEU A 73 -5.51 33.26 -9.82
CA LEU A 73 -5.68 31.86 -9.46
C LEU A 73 -7.15 31.44 -9.39
N ASP A 74 -8.05 32.33 -9.00
CA ASP A 74 -9.49 32.07 -9.01
C ASP A 74 -10.04 31.77 -10.41
N GLU A 75 -9.35 32.20 -11.48
CA GLU A 75 -9.71 31.90 -12.87
C GLU A 75 -8.91 30.72 -13.46
N SER A 76 -7.74 30.39 -12.91
CA SER A 76 -6.76 29.50 -13.54
C SER A 76 -6.50 28.18 -12.80
N LEU A 77 -6.98 28.04 -11.58
CA LEU A 77 -6.98 26.74 -10.90
C LEU A 77 -7.89 25.74 -11.61
N GLU A 78 -7.55 24.46 -11.56
CA GLU A 78 -8.43 23.39 -12.00
C GLU A 78 -9.63 23.26 -11.04
N ASP A 79 -10.81 22.88 -11.54
CA ASP A 79 -12.05 22.87 -10.75
C ASP A 79 -11.98 21.97 -9.51
N TYR A 80 -11.32 20.80 -9.61
CA TYR A 80 -11.13 19.94 -8.45
C TYR A 80 -10.24 20.57 -7.37
N ALA A 81 -9.28 21.42 -7.77
CA ALA A 81 -8.39 22.11 -6.84
C ALA A 81 -9.11 23.27 -6.15
N ASP A 82 -9.92 24.02 -6.89
CA ASP A 82 -10.82 25.04 -6.35
C ASP A 82 -11.79 24.40 -5.34
N PHE A 83 -12.38 23.25 -5.68
CA PHE A 83 -13.23 22.50 -4.77
C PHE A 83 -12.48 22.07 -3.49
N PHE A 84 -11.28 21.49 -3.63
CA PHE A 84 -10.47 21.08 -2.49
C PHE A 84 -10.16 22.26 -1.55
N ILE A 85 -9.72 23.39 -2.10
CA ILE A 85 -9.42 24.61 -1.34
C ILE A 85 -10.69 25.14 -0.67
N THR A 86 -11.77 25.29 -1.43
CA THR A 86 -13.05 25.81 -0.90
C THR A 86 -13.58 24.92 0.21
N ALA A 87 -13.61 23.61 0.04
CA ALA A 87 -14.08 22.68 1.05
C ALA A 87 -13.23 22.76 2.33
N VAL A 88 -11.92 22.72 2.21
CA VAL A 88 -11.02 22.70 3.37
C VAL A 88 -11.00 24.01 4.13
N PHE A 89 -11.03 25.17 3.44
CA PHE A 89 -10.94 26.45 4.09
C PHE A 89 -12.28 27.05 4.54
N CYS A 90 -13.35 26.75 3.82
CA CYS A 90 -14.62 27.46 3.98
C CYS A 90 -15.69 26.64 4.71
N THR A 91 -15.47 25.33 4.94
CA THR A 91 -16.38 24.52 5.74
C THR A 91 -16.05 24.68 7.21
N MET A 92 -16.97 25.22 7.96
CA MET A 92 -16.81 25.64 9.34
C MET A 92 -17.80 24.92 10.25
N MET A 93 -17.52 24.91 11.53
CA MET A 93 -18.42 24.49 12.60
C MET A 93 -18.27 25.44 13.79
N ILE A 94 -19.24 25.39 14.70
CA ILE A 94 -19.05 25.99 16.01
C ILE A 94 -18.57 24.90 16.96
N ASP A 95 -17.40 25.11 17.55
CA ASP A 95 -16.86 24.17 18.54
C ASP A 95 -17.86 24.05 19.72
N PRO A 96 -18.29 22.84 20.09
CA PRO A 96 -19.29 22.64 21.11
C PRO A 96 -18.82 23.00 22.52
N ASP A 97 -17.52 22.98 22.77
CA ASP A 97 -16.95 23.23 24.10
C ASP A 97 -16.72 24.73 24.33
N ASP A 98 -16.18 25.43 23.33
CA ASP A 98 -15.78 26.84 23.46
C ASP A 98 -16.72 27.80 22.76
N GLY A 99 -17.63 27.34 21.90
CA GLY A 99 -18.53 28.18 21.10
C GLY A 99 -17.82 29.02 20.03
N ILE A 100 -16.60 28.69 19.68
CA ILE A 100 -15.76 29.39 18.69
C ILE A 100 -15.97 28.82 17.30
N GLU A 101 -15.99 29.68 16.27
CA GLU A 101 -16.03 29.24 14.87
C GLU A 101 -14.64 28.65 14.49
N VAL A 102 -14.64 27.35 14.14
CA VAL A 102 -13.43 26.60 13.76
C VAL A 102 -13.64 25.90 12.43
N ARG A 103 -12.53 25.53 11.78
CA ARG A 103 -12.56 24.71 10.58
C ARG A 103 -13.18 23.34 10.88
N PHE A 104 -14.09 22.90 10.00
CA PHE A 104 -14.71 21.58 10.17
C PHE A 104 -13.74 20.43 9.85
N TYR A 105 -12.98 20.52 8.75
CA TYR A 105 -12.06 19.47 8.36
C TYR A 105 -10.68 19.64 9.01
N GLU A 106 -10.24 18.64 9.78
CA GLU A 106 -8.90 18.56 10.39
C GLU A 106 -7.93 17.76 9.54
N THR A 107 -8.44 16.84 8.72
CA THR A 107 -7.63 16.04 7.79
C THR A 107 -8.14 16.24 6.37
N ALA A 108 -7.24 16.53 5.44
CA ALA A 108 -7.53 16.63 4.01
C ALA A 108 -6.64 15.65 3.23
N LEU A 109 -7.27 14.61 2.66
CA LEU A 109 -6.62 13.59 1.86
C LEU A 109 -6.83 13.86 0.37
N LEU A 110 -5.73 13.88 -0.41
CA LEU A 110 -5.80 13.92 -1.87
C LEU A 110 -4.94 12.81 -2.47
N LYS A 111 -5.58 11.74 -2.92
CA LYS A 111 -4.94 10.68 -3.72
C LYS A 111 -5.25 10.94 -5.19
N ILE A 112 -4.23 11.36 -5.94
CA ILE A 112 -4.40 11.79 -7.33
C ILE A 112 -3.15 11.46 -8.15
N ALA A 113 -3.29 11.08 -9.41
CA ALA A 113 -2.19 10.69 -10.28
C ALA A 113 -1.19 11.84 -10.54
N ARG A 114 0.00 11.51 -11.06
CA ARG A 114 1.03 12.50 -11.43
C ARG A 114 0.51 13.46 -12.51
N LYS A 115 1.03 14.71 -12.50
CA LYS A 115 0.73 15.78 -13.46
C LYS A 115 -0.68 16.38 -13.32
N ASN A 116 -1.29 16.21 -12.17
CA ASN A 116 -2.51 16.92 -11.76
C ASN A 116 -2.19 18.11 -10.82
N PHE A 117 -1.04 18.75 -10.93
CA PHE A 117 -0.62 19.97 -10.23
C PHE A 117 -0.62 19.91 -8.69
N LYS A 118 -0.46 18.73 -8.05
CA LYS A 118 -0.47 18.55 -6.59
C LYS A 118 0.39 19.56 -5.85
N THR A 119 1.67 19.65 -6.18
CA THR A 119 2.66 20.53 -5.51
C THR A 119 2.32 22.01 -5.70
N PHE A 120 1.80 22.39 -6.88
CA PHE A 120 1.33 23.75 -7.14
C PHE A 120 0.12 24.10 -6.26
N ASN A 121 -0.89 23.23 -6.21
CA ASN A 121 -2.07 23.44 -5.38
C ASN A 121 -1.71 23.49 -3.88
N ALA A 122 -0.77 22.63 -3.44
CA ALA A 122 -0.23 22.69 -2.09
C ALA A 122 0.45 24.02 -1.79
N ALA A 123 1.18 24.59 -2.75
CA ALA A 123 1.80 25.92 -2.59
C ALA A 123 0.74 27.02 -2.41
N VAL A 124 -0.34 26.98 -3.17
CA VAL A 124 -1.48 27.92 -3.02
C VAL A 124 -2.07 27.78 -1.61
N ILE A 125 -2.32 26.56 -1.16
CA ILE A 125 -2.86 26.29 0.18
C ILE A 125 -1.94 26.87 1.27
N PHE A 126 -0.63 26.69 1.18
CA PHE A 126 0.30 27.22 2.19
C PHE A 126 0.39 28.74 2.19
N ILE A 127 0.29 29.38 1.03
CA ILE A 127 0.18 30.85 0.97
C ILE A 127 -1.12 31.32 1.65
N LEU A 128 -2.24 30.67 1.37
CA LEU A 128 -3.52 30.97 2.02
C LEU A 128 -3.44 30.77 3.54
N LEU A 129 -2.88 29.64 4.02
CA LEU A 129 -2.66 29.39 5.45
C LEU A 129 -1.82 30.48 6.10
N MET A 130 -0.70 30.85 5.51
CA MET A 130 0.17 31.92 6.04
C MET A 130 -0.54 33.29 6.10
N LEU A 131 -1.50 33.56 5.21
CA LEU A 131 -2.26 34.82 5.17
C LEU A 131 -3.51 34.82 6.06
N THR A 132 -4.04 33.66 6.44
CA THR A 132 -5.35 33.57 7.07
C THR A 132 -5.35 32.99 8.48
N GLU A 133 -4.37 32.16 8.83
CA GLU A 133 -4.25 31.60 10.17
C GLU A 133 -3.77 32.64 11.21
N PRO A 134 -3.96 32.36 12.51
CA PRO A 134 -3.53 33.25 13.57
C PRO A 134 -2.05 33.64 13.49
N ARG A 135 -1.68 34.79 14.06
CA ARG A 135 -0.29 35.23 14.13
C ARG A 135 0.59 34.19 14.83
N PHE A 136 1.84 34.09 14.39
CA PHE A 136 2.88 33.17 14.89
C PHE A 136 2.60 31.70 14.59
N SER A 137 1.69 31.39 13.66
CA SER A 137 1.43 30.02 13.21
C SER A 137 2.66 29.43 12.49
N ARG A 138 2.90 28.14 12.73
CA ARG A 138 4.00 27.38 12.12
C ARG A 138 3.46 26.32 11.19
N PHE A 139 4.02 26.28 9.97
CA PHE A 139 3.60 25.37 8.91
C PHE A 139 4.76 24.50 8.46
N PHE A 140 4.51 23.22 8.23
CA PHE A 140 5.55 22.29 7.83
C PHE A 140 5.09 21.46 6.62
N SER A 141 6.02 21.18 5.71
CA SER A 141 5.86 20.07 4.76
C SER A 141 6.87 18.99 5.05
N VAL A 142 6.43 17.74 4.92
CA VAL A 142 7.27 16.55 5.10
C VAL A 142 7.25 15.75 3.81
N ALA A 143 8.42 15.36 3.33
CA ALA A 143 8.57 14.50 2.15
C ALA A 143 9.69 13.46 2.42
N PRO A 144 9.78 12.39 1.62
CA PRO A 144 10.79 11.34 1.78
C PRO A 144 12.23 11.88 1.85
N ASP A 145 12.51 12.96 1.14
CA ASP A 145 13.80 13.65 1.20
C ASP A 145 13.64 15.17 1.16
N LEU A 146 14.69 15.89 1.59
CA LEU A 146 14.69 17.36 1.65
C LEU A 146 14.57 18.02 0.27
N LYS A 147 15.04 17.38 -0.79
CA LYS A 147 14.94 17.93 -2.15
C LYS A 147 13.49 17.96 -2.61
N LEU A 148 12.74 16.88 -2.37
CA LEU A 148 11.30 16.82 -2.67
C LEU A 148 10.52 17.84 -1.81
N SER A 149 10.82 17.94 -0.51
CA SER A 149 10.17 18.92 0.36
C SER A 149 10.43 20.37 -0.11
N LYS A 150 11.62 20.66 -0.65
CA LYS A 150 11.95 21.98 -1.21
C LYS A 150 11.24 22.32 -2.53
N GLU A 151 10.73 21.35 -3.26
CA GLU A 151 9.93 21.62 -4.47
C GLU A 151 8.67 22.45 -4.14
N LEU A 152 8.05 22.19 -2.99
CA LEU A 152 6.94 23.00 -2.51
C LEU A 152 7.39 24.44 -2.18
N GLN A 153 8.54 24.60 -1.51
CA GLN A 153 9.12 25.92 -1.24
C GLN A 153 9.38 26.71 -2.53
N ILE A 154 9.89 26.03 -3.57
CA ILE A 154 10.13 26.62 -4.89
C ILE A 154 8.81 27.06 -5.53
N ALA A 155 7.77 26.24 -5.44
CA ALA A 155 6.46 26.58 -5.98
C ALA A 155 5.84 27.80 -5.28
N ILE A 156 5.90 27.85 -3.93
CA ILE A 156 5.47 29.02 -3.15
C ILE A 156 6.21 30.28 -3.60
N LYS A 157 7.54 30.23 -3.70
CA LYS A 157 8.37 31.37 -4.15
C LYS A 157 8.01 31.84 -5.57
N LYS A 158 7.68 30.92 -6.47
CA LYS A 158 7.25 31.27 -7.84
C LYS A 158 5.92 32.03 -7.82
N ILE A 159 4.93 31.55 -7.06
CA ILE A 159 3.63 32.23 -6.95
C ILE A 159 3.79 33.62 -6.34
N ILE A 160 4.54 33.75 -5.23
CA ILE A 160 4.80 35.04 -4.61
C ILE A 160 5.43 36.02 -5.62
N LYS A 161 6.50 35.60 -6.31
CA LYS A 161 7.18 36.44 -7.29
C LYS A 161 6.33 36.86 -8.49
N SER A 162 5.37 36.00 -8.87
CA SER A 162 4.47 36.29 -9.99
C SER A 162 3.29 37.19 -9.60
N SER A 163 3.05 37.37 -8.31
CA SER A 163 1.91 38.10 -7.75
C SER A 163 2.37 39.52 -7.28
N PRO A 164 2.04 40.60 -8.01
CA PRO A 164 2.58 41.94 -7.73
C PRO A 164 2.33 42.41 -6.29
N LEU A 165 1.14 42.13 -5.73
CA LEU A 165 0.79 42.54 -4.37
C LEU A 165 1.50 41.72 -3.27
N LEU A 166 2.04 40.54 -3.61
CA LEU A 166 2.79 39.71 -2.67
C LEU A 166 4.30 39.92 -2.76
N SER A 167 4.77 40.47 -3.87
CA SER A 167 6.19 40.69 -4.19
C SER A 167 6.62 42.16 -4.20
N ASP A 168 5.82 43.06 -3.59
CA ASP A 168 6.18 44.47 -3.48
C ASP A 168 7.51 44.61 -2.71
N GLU A 169 8.50 45.29 -3.31
CA GLU A 169 9.82 45.48 -2.71
C GLU A 169 9.81 46.54 -1.58
N LEU A 170 8.83 47.43 -1.59
CA LEU A 170 8.73 48.52 -0.60
C LEU A 170 7.95 48.10 0.65
N ASP A 171 6.97 47.22 0.47
CA ASP A 171 6.15 46.69 1.57
C ASP A 171 5.92 45.18 1.37
N PRO A 172 6.96 44.35 1.60
CA PRO A 172 6.89 42.94 1.30
C PRO A 172 5.95 42.19 2.24
N VAL A 173 5.05 41.41 1.67
CA VAL A 173 4.14 40.51 2.42
C VAL A 173 4.89 39.27 2.88
N PHE A 174 5.86 38.78 2.10
CA PHE A 174 6.63 37.57 2.37
C PHE A 174 8.13 37.82 2.29
N GLU A 175 8.85 37.16 3.20
CA GLU A 175 10.31 37.04 3.19
C GLU A 175 10.74 35.60 2.87
N PRO A 176 11.08 35.29 1.61
CA PRO A 176 11.46 33.95 1.18
C PRO A 176 12.93 33.64 1.46
N LEU A 177 13.25 33.16 2.64
CA LEU A 177 14.60 32.77 3.06
C LEU A 177 15.04 31.43 2.44
N ARG A 178 16.29 31.02 2.70
CA ARG A 178 16.87 29.79 2.16
C ARG A 178 16.23 28.52 2.78
N SER A 179 15.95 28.56 4.07
CA SER A 179 15.44 27.43 4.86
C SER A 179 13.94 27.50 5.13
N GLU A 180 13.34 28.68 5.03
CA GLU A 180 11.94 28.93 5.40
C GLU A 180 11.35 30.06 4.55
N ILE A 181 10.03 30.24 4.67
CA ILE A 181 9.32 31.40 4.14
C ILE A 181 8.55 32.03 5.30
N ARG A 182 8.73 33.31 5.52
CA ARG A 182 8.01 34.08 6.53
C ARG A 182 6.92 34.94 5.89
N CYS A 183 5.75 34.97 6.51
CA CYS A 183 4.73 35.95 6.20
C CYS A 183 4.84 37.10 7.21
N LEU A 184 5.14 38.29 6.74
CA LEU A 184 5.37 39.47 7.61
C LEU A 184 4.06 40.04 8.18
N LEU A 185 2.92 39.78 7.53
CA LEU A 185 1.62 40.28 8.02
C LEU A 185 1.15 39.52 9.27
N THR A 186 1.36 38.19 9.30
CA THR A 186 0.93 37.31 10.37
C THR A 186 2.06 36.83 11.27
N GLU A 187 3.30 37.17 10.95
CA GLU A 187 4.51 36.68 11.62
C GLU A 187 4.55 35.12 11.67
N SER A 188 3.95 34.51 10.67
CA SER A 188 3.91 33.05 10.53
C SER A 188 5.06 32.54 9.65
N GLU A 189 5.43 31.27 9.82
CA GLU A 189 6.55 30.67 9.11
C GLU A 189 6.21 29.33 8.49
N TYR A 190 6.74 29.07 7.29
CA TYR A 190 6.70 27.77 6.62
C TYR A 190 8.10 27.19 6.50
N THR A 191 8.30 25.94 6.95
CA THR A 191 9.58 25.22 6.92
C THR A 191 9.42 23.85 6.24
N PRO A 192 10.18 23.56 5.15
CA PRO A 192 10.25 22.23 4.57
C PRO A 192 11.12 21.30 5.43
N LEU A 193 10.63 20.08 5.69
CA LEU A 193 11.32 19.05 6.47
C LEU A 193 11.60 17.82 5.59
N ALA A 194 12.73 17.16 5.82
CA ALA A 194 12.95 15.80 5.36
C ALA A 194 12.43 14.81 6.40
N TYR A 195 11.98 13.63 5.97
CA TYR A 195 11.69 12.53 6.87
C TYR A 195 12.94 12.17 7.68
N SER A 196 12.83 12.30 9.00
CA SER A 196 13.87 11.90 9.95
C SER A 196 13.21 11.84 11.33
N GLU A 197 13.27 10.71 12.00
CA GLU A 197 12.66 10.48 13.31
C GLU A 197 13.07 11.56 14.33
N ASP A 198 14.35 11.90 14.40
CA ASP A 198 14.88 12.87 15.37
C ASP A 198 14.43 14.34 15.16
N LYS A 199 13.77 14.67 14.06
CA LYS A 199 13.46 16.06 13.70
C LYS A 199 11.98 16.40 13.71
N MET A 200 11.12 15.42 13.93
CA MET A 200 9.66 15.59 13.87
C MET A 200 9.03 15.85 15.23
N ASP A 201 9.58 15.25 16.26
CA ASP A 201 9.09 15.43 17.62
C ASP A 201 9.27 16.87 18.13
N GLY A 202 8.33 17.32 18.95
CA GLY A 202 8.33 18.67 19.52
C GLY A 202 7.93 19.79 18.56
N LYS A 203 7.46 19.50 17.35
CA LYS A 203 6.84 20.49 16.46
C LYS A 203 5.40 20.76 16.90
N LEU A 204 4.95 22.00 16.72
CA LEU A 204 3.58 22.43 16.94
C LEU A 204 3.02 22.99 15.61
N PRO A 205 2.64 22.12 14.68
CA PRO A 205 2.19 22.55 13.35
C PRO A 205 0.75 23.05 13.39
N ALA A 206 0.49 24.32 13.09
CA ALA A 206 -0.85 24.81 12.82
C ALA A 206 -1.45 24.09 11.60
N ALA A 207 -0.61 23.86 10.58
CA ALA A 207 -0.91 22.89 9.53
C ALA A 207 0.37 22.18 9.07
N PHE A 208 0.22 20.94 8.61
CA PHE A 208 1.28 20.20 7.93
C PHE A 208 0.83 19.58 6.63
N LEU A 209 1.78 19.33 5.74
CA LEU A 209 1.61 18.57 4.51
C LEU A 209 2.55 17.38 4.48
N ALA A 210 2.03 16.18 4.32
CA ALA A 210 2.79 15.01 3.93
C ALA A 210 2.71 14.84 2.40
N ASP A 211 3.77 15.25 1.68
CA ASP A 211 3.86 15.11 0.23
C ASP A 211 4.55 13.80 -0.15
N GLU A 212 4.08 13.15 -1.21
CA GLU A 212 4.49 11.80 -1.63
C GLU A 212 4.38 10.77 -0.49
N ALA A 213 3.27 10.85 0.28
CA ALA A 213 2.99 9.99 1.44
C ALA A 213 3.04 8.49 1.14
N GLY A 214 2.80 8.07 -0.12
CA GLY A 214 2.98 6.69 -0.56
C GLY A 214 4.43 6.19 -0.53
N ALA A 215 5.42 7.05 -0.33
CA ALA A 215 6.82 6.69 -0.18
C ALA A 215 7.31 6.72 1.28
N MET A 216 6.42 7.01 2.24
CA MET A 216 6.73 7.12 3.68
C MET A 216 5.90 6.13 4.49
N ASP A 217 6.42 5.71 5.64
CA ASP A 217 5.63 5.00 6.66
C ASP A 217 4.69 5.96 7.44
N SER A 218 4.00 5.47 8.46
CA SER A 218 3.02 6.26 9.22
C SER A 218 3.65 7.27 10.19
N TYR A 219 4.91 7.09 10.59
CA TYR A 219 5.53 7.88 11.66
C TYR A 219 5.49 9.39 11.41
N PRO A 220 5.85 9.94 10.21
CA PRO A 220 5.85 11.38 9.99
C PRO A 220 4.48 12.04 10.19
N VAL A 221 3.42 11.37 9.74
CA VAL A 221 2.05 11.87 9.87
C VAL A 221 1.60 11.81 11.33
N GLU A 222 1.89 10.72 12.03
CA GLU A 222 1.53 10.57 13.45
C GLU A 222 2.29 11.56 14.35
N ALA A 223 3.58 11.80 14.10
CA ALA A 223 4.38 12.81 14.82
C ALA A 223 3.80 14.22 14.65
N MET A 224 3.43 14.59 13.40
CA MET A 224 2.81 15.89 13.15
C MET A 224 1.42 16.02 13.79
N ARG A 225 0.57 14.98 13.71
CA ARG A 225 -0.76 14.95 14.37
C ARG A 225 -0.63 15.07 15.89
N SER A 226 0.34 14.39 16.49
CA SER A 226 0.60 14.49 17.93
C SER A 226 0.92 15.93 18.35
N GLY A 227 1.64 16.67 17.53
CA GLY A 227 1.91 18.10 17.75
C GLY A 227 0.69 19.02 17.59
N GLN A 228 -0.42 18.54 17.05
CA GLN A 228 -1.63 19.31 16.81
C GLN A 228 -2.70 19.17 17.90
N ILE A 229 -2.56 18.26 18.85
CA ILE A 229 -3.60 17.88 19.84
C ILE A 229 -4.16 19.09 20.61
N THR A 230 -3.37 20.14 20.84
CA THR A 230 -3.77 21.33 21.60
C THR A 230 -4.27 22.48 20.72
N LEU A 231 -4.35 22.30 19.40
CA LEU A 231 -4.70 23.36 18.46
C LEU A 231 -6.18 23.24 18.03
N LEU A 232 -6.92 24.36 18.11
CA LEU A 232 -8.33 24.41 17.72
C LEU A 232 -8.56 24.28 16.20
N ASN A 233 -7.65 24.86 15.38
CA ASN A 233 -7.76 24.88 13.92
C ASN A 233 -6.65 24.03 13.25
N ALA A 234 -6.38 22.86 13.80
CA ALA A 234 -5.41 21.93 13.23
C ALA A 234 -5.79 21.50 11.80
N LEU A 235 -4.77 21.36 10.91
CA LEU A 235 -4.98 20.82 9.58
C LEU A 235 -3.82 19.91 9.19
N GLY A 236 -4.10 18.64 8.91
CA GLY A 236 -3.17 17.71 8.29
C GLY A 236 -3.55 17.46 6.83
N ILE A 237 -2.65 17.75 5.89
CA ILE A 237 -2.87 17.52 4.46
C ILE A 237 -2.00 16.36 4.01
N ILE A 238 -2.59 15.36 3.37
CA ILE A 238 -1.89 14.15 2.93
C ILE A 238 -2.07 14.01 1.43
N LEU A 239 -0.97 14.11 0.71
CA LEU A 239 -0.96 14.05 -0.75
C LEU A 239 -0.10 12.90 -1.26
N SER A 240 -0.59 12.12 -2.21
CA SER A 240 0.24 11.15 -2.93
C SER A 240 -0.38 10.64 -4.22
N THR A 241 0.46 10.00 -5.02
CA THR A 241 0.05 8.98 -6.01
C THR A 241 0.08 7.61 -5.36
N GLU A 242 -0.34 6.56 -6.10
CA GLU A 242 -0.10 5.17 -5.70
C GLU A 242 1.39 4.81 -5.76
N TYR A 243 1.79 3.91 -4.86
CA TYR A 243 3.12 3.32 -4.78
C TYR A 243 3.03 1.80 -4.73
N PRO A 244 4.03 1.06 -5.26
CA PRO A 244 3.97 -0.40 -5.31
C PRO A 244 4.23 -1.09 -3.96
N ASN A 245 4.85 -0.39 -2.99
CA ASN A 245 5.13 -0.92 -1.66
C ASN A 245 3.86 -1.08 -0.83
N ASP A 246 3.80 -2.15 -0.03
CA ASP A 246 2.63 -2.52 0.78
C ASP A 246 2.58 -1.85 2.16
N ASN A 247 3.66 -1.19 2.58
CA ASN A 247 3.74 -0.53 3.88
C ASN A 247 4.02 0.96 3.68
N ASN A 248 2.96 1.76 3.57
CA ASN A 248 3.06 3.21 3.49
C ASN A 248 1.78 3.86 4.06
N VAL A 249 1.94 5.06 4.59
CA VAL A 249 0.85 5.81 5.23
C VAL A 249 -0.32 6.10 4.29
N MET A 250 -0.09 6.21 2.97
CA MET A 250 -1.16 6.51 2.01
C MET A 250 -2.17 5.38 1.87
N ILE A 251 -1.77 4.13 2.12
CA ILE A 251 -2.68 2.97 2.14
C ILE A 251 -3.67 3.11 3.29
N ASP A 252 -3.15 3.34 4.50
CA ASP A 252 -3.96 3.46 5.71
C ASP A 252 -4.91 4.66 5.63
N GLU A 253 -4.42 5.81 5.18
CA GLU A 253 -5.23 7.02 5.03
C GLU A 253 -6.29 6.87 3.91
N THR A 254 -5.98 6.18 2.82
CA THR A 254 -6.96 5.87 1.77
C THR A 254 -8.05 4.93 2.27
N ASP A 255 -7.68 3.87 2.99
CA ASP A 255 -8.63 2.93 3.60
C ASP A 255 -9.53 3.64 4.62
N LYS A 256 -8.93 4.48 5.49
CA LYS A 256 -9.66 5.33 6.44
C LYS A 256 -10.67 6.23 5.72
N GLY A 257 -10.22 6.96 4.68
CA GLY A 257 -11.09 7.86 3.90
C GLY A 257 -12.25 7.13 3.23
N LYS A 258 -12.00 5.95 2.64
CA LYS A 258 -13.05 5.10 2.06
C LYS A 258 -14.08 4.67 3.11
N LYS A 259 -13.63 4.17 4.27
CA LYS A 259 -14.52 3.76 5.38
C LYS A 259 -15.38 4.91 5.90
N VAL A 260 -14.84 6.13 5.94
CA VAL A 260 -15.62 7.33 6.32
C VAL A 260 -16.70 7.62 5.27
N LEU A 261 -16.35 7.62 3.99
CA LEU A 261 -17.28 7.88 2.89
C LEU A 261 -18.36 6.79 2.73
N ASP A 262 -18.02 5.53 3.05
CA ASP A 262 -18.97 4.41 3.09
C ASP A 262 -19.85 4.39 4.35
N GLY A 263 -19.65 5.34 5.29
CA GLY A 263 -20.38 5.38 6.57
C GLY A 263 -20.00 4.26 7.56
N LEU A 264 -18.89 3.59 7.34
CA LEU A 264 -18.38 2.51 8.20
C LEU A 264 -17.51 3.02 9.37
N ARG A 265 -17.09 4.27 9.31
CA ARG A 265 -16.30 4.96 10.33
C ARG A 265 -16.85 6.36 10.56
N ASP A 266 -17.10 6.68 11.82
CA ASP A 266 -17.49 8.03 12.21
C ASP A 266 -16.24 8.91 12.40
N ASP A 267 -15.83 9.60 11.33
CA ASP A 267 -14.74 10.59 11.33
C ASP A 267 -15.06 11.68 10.29
N ARG A 268 -16.14 12.41 10.54
CA ARG A 268 -16.66 13.43 9.62
C ARG A 268 -15.69 14.60 9.38
N ARG A 269 -14.70 14.77 10.25
CA ARG A 269 -13.67 15.82 10.15
C ARG A 269 -12.55 15.47 9.15
N MET A 270 -12.72 14.37 8.38
CA MET A 270 -11.83 13.98 7.30
C MET A 270 -12.45 14.28 5.92
N PHE A 271 -11.81 15.13 5.15
CA PHE A 271 -12.14 15.40 3.74
C PHE A 271 -11.25 14.54 2.83
N SER A 272 -11.84 13.83 1.88
CA SER A 272 -11.09 12.85 1.07
C SER A 272 -11.42 12.91 -0.42
N LEU A 273 -10.50 13.38 -1.26
CA LEU A 273 -10.59 13.22 -2.71
C LEU A 273 -9.71 12.05 -3.16
N ILE A 274 -10.34 10.93 -3.48
CA ILE A 274 -9.69 9.67 -3.85
C ILE A 274 -9.90 9.41 -5.35
N TYR A 275 -8.99 9.93 -6.19
CA TYR A 275 -9.00 9.70 -7.63
C TYR A 275 -8.34 8.36 -7.97
N VAL A 276 -9.04 7.28 -7.66
CA VAL A 276 -8.67 5.90 -7.96
C VAL A 276 -9.76 5.31 -8.85
N PRO A 277 -9.44 4.65 -9.96
CA PRO A 277 -10.45 4.02 -10.81
C PRO A 277 -11.32 3.05 -10.02
N ASP A 278 -12.60 2.99 -10.37
CA ASP A 278 -13.53 2.02 -9.82
C ASP A 278 -13.07 0.59 -10.09
N ASP A 279 -13.40 -0.33 -9.20
CA ASP A 279 -12.84 -1.69 -9.17
C ASP A 279 -12.97 -2.44 -10.51
N TYR A 280 -14.07 -2.26 -11.23
CA TYR A 280 -14.30 -2.92 -12.53
C TYR A 280 -13.32 -2.47 -13.63
N LEU A 281 -12.71 -1.27 -13.49
CA LEU A 281 -11.78 -0.70 -14.47
C LEU A 281 -10.33 -1.20 -14.30
N TRP A 282 -9.97 -1.74 -13.15
CA TRP A 282 -8.60 -2.24 -12.91
C TRP A 282 -8.52 -3.74 -12.67
N GLN A 283 -9.66 -4.42 -12.60
CA GLN A 283 -9.72 -5.88 -12.63
C GLN A 283 -9.58 -6.37 -14.08
N GLY A 284 -8.55 -7.15 -14.36
CA GLY A 284 -8.25 -7.65 -15.70
C GLY A 284 -7.48 -6.63 -16.58
N ASP A 285 -7.82 -6.58 -17.85
CA ASP A 285 -7.08 -5.82 -18.87
C ASP A 285 -7.76 -4.50 -19.28
N GLU A 286 -8.82 -4.08 -18.56
CA GLU A 286 -9.57 -2.84 -18.87
C GLU A 286 -8.67 -1.60 -18.94
N TRP A 287 -7.69 -1.50 -18.04
CA TRP A 287 -6.74 -0.39 -18.02
C TRP A 287 -5.95 -0.22 -19.33
N MET A 288 -5.83 -1.27 -20.15
CA MET A 288 -5.07 -1.25 -21.42
C MET A 288 -5.78 -0.46 -22.50
N HIS A 289 -7.10 -0.37 -22.46
CA HIS A 289 -7.90 0.21 -23.55
C HIS A 289 -9.01 1.15 -23.08
N ASN A 290 -9.46 1.08 -21.83
CA ASN A 290 -10.55 1.88 -21.32
C ASN A 290 -10.07 3.27 -20.85
N ASP A 291 -10.55 4.31 -21.49
CA ASP A 291 -10.18 5.70 -21.19
C ASP A 291 -10.70 6.18 -19.82
N LEU A 292 -11.72 5.53 -19.27
CA LEU A 292 -12.26 5.87 -17.94
C LEU A 292 -11.20 5.70 -16.85
N CYS A 293 -10.29 4.72 -16.96
CA CYS A 293 -9.15 4.59 -16.05
C CYS A 293 -8.30 5.87 -15.97
N ILE A 294 -8.11 6.53 -17.13
CA ILE A 294 -7.36 7.80 -17.19
C ILE A 294 -8.17 8.93 -16.56
N TYR A 295 -9.43 9.09 -16.93
CA TYR A 295 -10.27 10.18 -16.41
C TYR A 295 -10.47 10.09 -14.91
N GLN A 296 -10.78 8.92 -14.38
CA GLN A 296 -11.02 8.71 -12.95
C GLN A 296 -9.77 8.91 -12.07
N SER A 297 -8.58 8.78 -12.65
CA SER A 297 -7.31 9.03 -11.93
C SER A 297 -6.79 10.44 -12.13
N ASN A 298 -7.21 11.13 -13.19
CA ASN A 298 -6.64 12.39 -13.65
C ASN A 298 -7.76 13.39 -13.99
N PRO A 299 -8.32 14.11 -13.01
CA PRO A 299 -9.37 15.10 -13.26
C PRO A 299 -8.96 16.16 -14.29
N VAL A 300 -7.68 16.55 -14.35
CA VAL A 300 -7.17 17.49 -15.37
C VAL A 300 -7.28 16.92 -16.78
N ALA A 301 -7.25 15.61 -16.97
CA ALA A 301 -7.44 15.02 -18.28
C ALA A 301 -8.87 15.18 -18.84
N CYS A 302 -9.85 15.44 -17.96
CA CYS A 302 -11.23 15.70 -18.37
C CYS A 302 -11.38 17.02 -19.14
N THR A 303 -10.56 18.02 -18.82
CA THR A 303 -10.58 19.37 -19.40
C THR A 303 -9.43 19.60 -20.39
N ASN A 304 -8.27 18.96 -20.17
CA ASN A 304 -7.04 19.17 -20.93
C ASN A 304 -6.72 18.03 -21.89
N LYS A 305 -7.15 18.16 -23.14
CA LYS A 305 -6.93 17.16 -24.22
C LYS A 305 -5.43 16.85 -24.48
N ARG A 306 -4.51 17.79 -24.19
CA ARG A 306 -3.07 17.57 -24.38
C ARG A 306 -2.52 16.64 -23.31
N ILE A 307 -2.92 16.83 -22.05
CA ILE A 307 -2.54 15.96 -20.94
C ILE A 307 -3.12 14.57 -21.16
N PHE A 308 -4.41 14.47 -21.51
CA PHE A 308 -5.05 13.20 -21.85
C PHE A 308 -4.25 12.41 -22.89
N ARG A 309 -3.95 13.02 -24.07
CA ARG A 309 -3.18 12.34 -25.14
C ARG A 309 -1.82 11.83 -24.64
N LYS A 310 -1.09 12.64 -23.87
CA LYS A 310 0.20 12.21 -23.32
C LYS A 310 0.11 11.04 -22.33
N ILE A 311 -0.99 10.92 -21.59
CA ILE A 311 -1.24 9.77 -20.72
C ILE A 311 -1.59 8.54 -21.55
N VAL A 312 -2.37 8.69 -22.64
CA VAL A 312 -2.64 7.62 -23.61
C VAL A 312 -1.33 7.10 -24.23
N ASP A 313 -0.40 7.99 -24.63
CA ASP A 313 0.91 7.57 -25.14
C ASP A 313 1.67 6.72 -24.10
N LYS A 314 1.60 7.08 -22.80
CA LYS A 314 2.19 6.30 -21.71
C LYS A 314 1.49 4.96 -21.49
N ARG A 315 0.17 4.89 -21.72
CA ARG A 315 -0.60 3.64 -21.70
C ARG A 315 -0.13 2.70 -22.80
N THR A 316 -0.01 3.20 -24.03
CA THR A 316 0.51 2.42 -25.17
C THR A 316 1.89 1.85 -24.86
N ASP A 317 2.81 2.69 -24.37
CA ASP A 317 4.12 2.24 -23.92
C ASP A 317 4.04 1.11 -22.86
N ALA A 318 3.08 1.19 -21.92
CA ALA A 318 2.94 0.20 -20.84
C ALA A 318 2.26 -1.09 -21.32
N VAL A 319 1.43 -1.03 -22.35
CA VAL A 319 0.86 -2.22 -23.01
C VAL A 319 1.97 -2.98 -23.74
N ASP A 320 2.79 -2.25 -24.52
CA ASP A 320 3.85 -2.84 -25.34
C ASP A 320 5.04 -3.33 -24.50
N TYR A 321 5.36 -2.63 -23.41
CA TYR A 321 6.54 -2.89 -22.60
C TYR A 321 6.19 -3.10 -21.12
N GLU A 322 6.30 -4.35 -20.67
CA GLU A 322 5.98 -4.73 -19.28
C GLU A 322 6.76 -3.91 -18.23
N ASN A 323 8.02 -3.59 -18.49
CA ASN A 323 8.86 -2.77 -17.61
C ASN A 323 8.35 -1.32 -17.41
N LYS A 324 7.38 -0.87 -18.17
CA LYS A 324 6.75 0.44 -18.03
C LYS A 324 5.41 0.41 -17.28
N ARG A 325 4.84 -0.80 -17.07
CA ARG A 325 3.50 -0.99 -16.46
C ARG A 325 3.41 -0.45 -15.04
N GLU A 326 4.38 -0.77 -14.18
CA GLU A 326 4.38 -0.30 -12.80
C GLU A 326 4.31 1.23 -12.73
N ASN A 327 5.19 1.91 -13.47
CA ASN A 327 5.19 3.37 -13.49
C ASN A 327 3.89 3.96 -14.05
N TYR A 328 3.32 3.35 -15.09
CA TYR A 328 2.07 3.79 -15.67
C TYR A 328 0.90 3.58 -14.69
N LEU A 329 0.71 2.37 -14.19
CA LEU A 329 -0.42 2.03 -13.33
C LEU A 329 -0.36 2.77 -11.99
N CYS A 330 0.78 2.76 -11.31
CA CYS A 330 0.89 3.44 -10.02
C CYS A 330 0.89 4.97 -10.16
N LYS A 331 1.63 5.53 -11.12
CA LYS A 331 1.86 6.98 -11.16
C LYS A 331 0.87 7.75 -12.04
N HIS A 332 0.25 7.09 -13.02
CA HIS A 332 -0.70 7.75 -13.93
C HIS A 332 -2.15 7.26 -13.76
N ASN A 333 -2.38 6.10 -13.15
CA ASN A 333 -3.73 5.59 -12.89
C ASN A 333 -4.06 5.32 -11.43
N ASN A 334 -3.15 5.57 -10.49
CA ASN A 334 -3.34 5.26 -9.06
C ASN A 334 -3.80 3.81 -8.80
N ILE A 335 -3.48 2.89 -9.71
CA ILE A 335 -3.74 1.46 -9.58
C ILE A 335 -2.49 0.81 -9.00
N LYS A 336 -2.65 0.05 -7.91
CA LYS A 336 -1.55 -0.69 -7.31
C LYS A 336 -1.11 -1.82 -8.25
N TYR A 337 0.09 -1.69 -8.80
CA TYR A 337 0.72 -2.72 -9.60
C TYR A 337 1.76 -3.46 -8.78
N LYS A 338 1.54 -4.74 -8.57
CA LYS A 338 2.41 -5.59 -7.75
C LYS A 338 3.62 -6.15 -8.53
N GLY A 339 4.27 -5.30 -9.30
CA GLY A 339 5.65 -5.48 -9.73
C GLY A 339 5.89 -6.05 -11.11
N LEU A 340 6.95 -5.54 -11.72
CA LEU A 340 7.69 -6.09 -12.84
C LEU A 340 8.25 -7.46 -12.49
N GLY A 341 7.89 -8.47 -13.28
CA GLY A 341 8.38 -9.83 -13.08
C GLY A 341 7.93 -10.46 -11.76
N VAL A 342 6.90 -9.90 -11.09
CA VAL A 342 6.27 -10.49 -9.92
C VAL A 342 4.87 -10.94 -10.31
N GLU A 343 4.80 -12.08 -10.94
CA GLU A 343 3.53 -12.76 -11.18
C GLU A 343 3.05 -13.42 -9.90
N GLY A 344 1.73 -13.42 -9.66
CA GLY A 344 1.15 -14.35 -8.69
C GLY A 344 1.61 -15.76 -9.01
N TYR A 345 2.07 -16.51 -8.01
CA TYR A 345 2.61 -17.84 -8.25
C TYR A 345 1.57 -18.75 -8.91
N VAL A 346 0.38 -18.82 -8.31
CA VAL A 346 -0.74 -19.59 -8.84
C VAL A 346 -2.07 -19.02 -8.29
N GLU A 347 -3.15 -19.12 -9.07
CA GLU A 347 -4.47 -18.72 -8.61
C GLU A 347 -4.95 -19.64 -7.47
N ILE A 348 -5.39 -19.06 -6.37
CA ILE A 348 -5.86 -19.80 -5.18
C ILE A 348 -7.01 -20.74 -5.50
N THR A 349 -7.87 -20.40 -6.45
CA THR A 349 -8.97 -21.25 -6.90
C THR A 349 -8.47 -22.58 -7.51
N LYS A 350 -7.31 -22.57 -8.16
CA LYS A 350 -6.67 -23.79 -8.70
C LYS A 350 -6.07 -24.63 -7.58
N VAL A 351 -5.39 -24.00 -6.60
CA VAL A 351 -4.85 -24.70 -5.42
C VAL A 351 -5.97 -25.39 -4.65
N ARG A 352 -7.08 -24.69 -4.36
CA ARG A 352 -8.23 -25.21 -3.61
C ARG A 352 -8.89 -26.42 -4.24
N LYS A 353 -8.78 -26.62 -5.55
CA LYS A 353 -9.26 -27.85 -6.21
C LYS A 353 -8.53 -29.10 -5.72
N GLY A 354 -7.28 -28.95 -5.27
CA GLY A 354 -6.45 -30.03 -4.71
C GLY A 354 -6.69 -30.33 -3.22
N LYS A 355 -7.61 -29.63 -2.55
CA LYS A 355 -7.89 -29.87 -1.14
C LYS A 355 -8.49 -31.25 -0.92
N ARG A 356 -7.76 -32.16 -0.24
CA ARG A 356 -8.13 -33.53 0.03
C ARG A 356 -7.57 -33.97 1.38
N GLN A 357 -8.43 -33.97 2.40
CA GLN A 357 -8.02 -34.46 3.71
C GLN A 357 -7.71 -35.95 3.63
N LYS A 358 -6.50 -36.34 4.04
CA LYS A 358 -6.10 -37.74 4.22
C LYS A 358 -6.04 -38.04 5.72
N ASP A 359 -6.54 -39.20 6.11
CA ASP A 359 -6.39 -39.69 7.47
C ASP A 359 -4.94 -40.17 7.73
N ASP A 360 -4.60 -40.37 8.99
CA ASP A 360 -3.25 -40.80 9.34
C ASP A 360 -2.93 -42.21 8.85
N ALA A 361 -3.95 -43.08 8.71
CA ALA A 361 -3.79 -44.44 8.20
C ALA A 361 -3.37 -44.44 6.72
N TRP A 362 -3.80 -43.45 5.93
CA TRP A 362 -3.41 -43.34 4.53
C TRP A 362 -1.90 -43.08 4.36
N TRP A 363 -1.27 -42.40 5.33
CA TRP A 363 0.15 -42.10 5.32
C TRP A 363 1.03 -43.31 5.70
N ASN A 364 0.47 -44.29 6.42
CA ASN A 364 1.22 -45.43 6.92
C ASN A 364 1.90 -46.24 5.79
N GLY A 365 3.20 -46.50 5.96
CA GLY A 365 4.03 -47.23 4.99
C GLY A 365 4.49 -46.39 3.78
N ARG A 366 4.17 -45.07 3.73
CA ARG A 366 4.61 -44.23 2.63
C ARG A 366 6.00 -43.65 2.87
N LYS A 367 6.79 -43.60 1.81
CA LYS A 367 8.01 -42.80 1.75
C LYS A 367 7.66 -41.32 1.65
N VAL A 368 8.31 -40.48 2.45
CA VAL A 368 8.05 -39.04 2.49
C VAL A 368 9.35 -38.23 2.42
N TRP A 369 9.28 -37.08 1.78
CA TRP A 369 10.33 -36.07 1.70
C TRP A 369 9.90 -34.85 2.48
N LEU A 370 10.77 -34.36 3.37
CA LEU A 370 10.46 -33.19 4.17
C LEU A 370 11.14 -31.94 3.59
N GLY A 371 10.40 -30.87 3.43
CA GLY A 371 10.88 -29.55 3.08
C GLY A 371 10.79 -28.61 4.26
N LEU A 372 11.93 -28.17 4.77
CA LEU A 372 12.00 -27.23 5.87
C LEU A 372 12.23 -25.81 5.36
N ASP A 373 11.53 -24.85 5.97
CA ASP A 373 11.82 -23.43 5.87
C ASP A 373 11.99 -22.88 7.28
N LEU A 374 13.24 -22.79 7.72
CA LEU A 374 13.62 -22.36 9.07
C LEU A 374 14.02 -20.88 9.04
N SER A 375 13.24 -20.03 9.68
CA SER A 375 13.47 -18.58 9.70
C SER A 375 14.31 -18.12 10.86
N MET A 376 14.88 -16.90 10.78
CA MET A 376 15.44 -16.23 11.98
C MET A 376 14.32 -15.69 12.87
N THR A 377 14.48 -15.83 14.16
CA THR A 377 13.86 -15.21 15.35
C THR A 377 12.39 -14.72 15.29
N GLU A 378 11.91 -14.06 14.26
CA GLU A 378 10.58 -13.40 14.27
C GLU A 378 9.61 -13.95 13.22
N ASP A 379 10.08 -14.79 12.30
CA ASP A 379 9.29 -15.33 11.22
C ASP A 379 8.65 -16.68 11.56
N ASN A 380 7.71 -17.10 10.72
CA ASN A 380 7.12 -18.43 10.84
C ASN A 380 8.13 -19.47 10.34
N VAL A 381 8.04 -20.67 10.90
CA VAL A 381 8.78 -21.85 10.45
C VAL A 381 7.79 -22.80 9.79
N CYS A 382 8.23 -23.54 8.79
CA CYS A 382 7.44 -24.53 8.08
C CYS A 382 8.13 -25.88 8.01
N VAL A 383 7.35 -26.94 8.23
CA VAL A 383 7.68 -28.33 7.89
C VAL A 383 6.64 -28.81 6.89
N ASP A 384 7.04 -29.06 5.67
CA ASP A 384 6.21 -29.69 4.63
C ASP A 384 6.60 -31.15 4.46
N MET A 385 5.64 -32.04 4.65
CA MET A 385 5.79 -33.49 4.43
C MET A 385 5.09 -33.84 3.11
N LYS A 386 5.84 -34.40 2.17
CA LYS A 386 5.32 -34.73 0.84
C LYS A 386 5.61 -36.15 0.45
N THR A 387 4.65 -36.78 -0.23
CA THR A 387 4.78 -38.07 -0.91
C THR A 387 4.24 -37.96 -2.33
N TYR A 388 4.50 -38.95 -3.15
CA TYR A 388 3.94 -39.03 -4.50
C TYR A 388 3.53 -40.43 -4.90
N ASP A 389 2.60 -40.52 -5.86
CA ASP A 389 2.28 -41.71 -6.63
C ASP A 389 2.69 -41.46 -8.07
N GLY A 390 3.20 -42.47 -8.76
CA GLY A 390 3.72 -42.35 -10.13
C GLY A 390 5.16 -42.82 -10.25
N THR A 391 5.70 -42.81 -11.46
CA THR A 391 7.07 -43.31 -11.74
C THR A 391 7.93 -42.31 -12.49
N THR A 392 7.34 -41.26 -13.02
CA THR A 392 8.02 -40.20 -13.76
C THR A 392 7.50 -38.83 -13.31
N LYS A 393 8.23 -37.79 -13.64
CA LYS A 393 7.82 -36.41 -13.37
C LYS A 393 6.47 -36.04 -14.04
N ASP A 394 6.17 -36.64 -15.17
CA ASP A 394 4.98 -36.31 -15.96
C ASP A 394 3.71 -36.98 -15.42
N ASP A 395 3.81 -38.16 -14.81
CA ASP A 395 2.69 -38.87 -14.23
C ASP A 395 2.56 -38.76 -12.71
N ALA A 396 3.57 -38.18 -12.05
CA ALA A 396 3.58 -38.02 -10.61
C ALA A 396 2.39 -37.20 -10.08
N ILE A 397 1.76 -37.73 -9.05
CA ILE A 397 0.69 -37.08 -8.27
C ILE A 397 1.26 -36.77 -6.89
N LEU A 398 1.32 -35.51 -6.53
CA LEU A 398 1.89 -35.04 -5.27
C LEU A 398 0.83 -34.93 -4.17
N TYR A 399 1.16 -35.41 -2.97
CA TYR A 399 0.33 -35.26 -1.77
C TYR A 399 1.17 -34.62 -0.68
N THR A 400 0.63 -33.57 -0.05
CA THR A 400 1.37 -32.80 0.96
C THR A 400 0.57 -32.58 2.24
N ARG A 401 1.27 -32.62 3.38
CA ARG A 401 0.79 -32.20 4.69
C ARG A 401 1.79 -31.19 5.25
N THR A 402 1.35 -29.96 5.45
CA THR A 402 2.19 -28.87 5.88
C THR A 402 1.84 -28.45 7.30
N MET A 403 2.85 -28.22 8.14
CA MET A 403 2.71 -27.69 9.50
C MET A 403 3.50 -26.40 9.64
N GLY A 404 2.83 -25.35 10.14
CA GLY A 404 3.48 -24.08 10.52
C GLY A 404 3.87 -24.06 11.98
N PHE A 405 4.89 -23.26 12.34
CA PHE A 405 5.27 -22.95 13.71
C PHE A 405 5.37 -21.44 13.87
N ILE A 406 4.85 -20.92 14.98
CA ILE A 406 4.80 -19.48 15.23
C ILE A 406 5.20 -19.17 16.68
N PRO A 407 5.86 -18.01 16.95
CA PRO A 407 6.20 -17.61 18.30
C PRO A 407 4.92 -17.31 19.11
N ALA A 408 4.75 -17.99 20.25
CA ALA A 408 3.52 -17.89 21.04
C ALA A 408 3.29 -16.47 21.60
N GLY A 409 4.34 -15.79 22.06
CA GLY A 409 4.25 -14.43 22.61
C GLY A 409 3.94 -13.35 21.55
N ARG A 410 4.12 -13.65 20.27
CA ARG A 410 3.89 -12.69 19.17
C ARG A 410 2.56 -12.86 18.44
N ILE A 411 1.72 -13.81 18.82
CA ILE A 411 0.47 -14.12 18.13
C ILE A 411 -0.41 -12.88 17.97
N ALA A 412 -0.64 -12.12 19.03
CA ALA A 412 -1.49 -10.92 18.99
C ALA A 412 -0.91 -9.83 18.06
N GLN A 413 0.41 -9.59 18.12
CA GLN A 413 1.10 -8.63 17.27
C GLN A 413 1.05 -9.04 15.80
N LYS A 414 1.33 -10.33 15.50
CA LYS A 414 1.29 -10.87 14.14
C LYS A 414 -0.11 -10.86 13.56
N THR A 415 -1.14 -11.22 14.34
CA THR A 415 -2.54 -11.15 13.92
C THR A 415 -2.91 -9.72 13.50
N LYS A 416 -2.50 -8.71 14.29
CA LYS A 416 -2.77 -7.30 13.97
C LYS A 416 -1.99 -6.83 12.73
N LYS A 417 -0.73 -7.21 12.62
CA LYS A 417 0.17 -6.76 11.53
C LYS A 417 -0.16 -7.42 10.19
N GLU A 418 -0.42 -8.73 10.21
CA GLU A 418 -0.57 -9.55 9.01
C GLU A 418 -2.04 -9.76 8.62
N GLY A 419 -2.99 -9.31 9.46
CA GLY A 419 -4.44 -9.47 9.21
C GLY A 419 -4.93 -10.93 9.23
N VAL A 420 -4.16 -11.84 9.85
CA VAL A 420 -4.43 -13.28 9.89
C VAL A 420 -4.77 -13.70 11.33
N ASP A 421 -5.92 -14.35 11.53
CA ASP A 421 -6.28 -14.91 12.85
C ASP A 421 -5.46 -16.17 13.16
N TYR A 422 -4.28 -15.99 13.72
CA TYR A 422 -3.40 -17.09 14.11
C TYR A 422 -4.00 -18.01 15.17
N ASN A 423 -4.85 -17.49 16.07
CA ASN A 423 -5.54 -18.33 17.05
C ASN A 423 -6.53 -19.30 16.36
N ALA A 424 -7.20 -18.86 15.31
CA ALA A 424 -8.05 -19.74 14.51
C ALA A 424 -7.21 -20.78 13.74
N LEU A 425 -6.06 -20.39 13.19
CA LEU A 425 -5.15 -21.32 12.51
C LEU A 425 -4.61 -22.41 13.46
N ILE A 426 -4.28 -22.06 14.70
CA ILE A 426 -3.85 -23.03 15.73
C ILE A 426 -4.99 -23.99 16.06
N ARG A 427 -6.19 -23.47 16.35
CA ARG A 427 -7.36 -24.32 16.66
C ARG A 427 -7.71 -25.29 15.53
N ASN A 428 -7.46 -24.89 14.28
CA ASN A 428 -7.70 -25.70 13.09
C ASN A 428 -6.51 -26.61 12.72
N GLY A 429 -5.46 -26.69 13.55
CA GLY A 429 -4.30 -27.54 13.31
C GLY A 429 -3.42 -27.13 12.14
N CYS A 430 -3.51 -25.88 11.67
CA CYS A 430 -2.69 -25.37 10.57
C CYS A 430 -1.28 -24.98 11.04
N CYS A 431 -1.12 -24.65 12.31
CA CYS A 431 0.17 -24.29 12.92
C CYS A 431 0.21 -24.58 14.42
N ILE A 432 1.41 -24.64 14.95
CA ILE A 432 1.73 -24.88 16.37
C ILE A 432 2.36 -23.61 16.92
N ALA A 433 1.84 -23.13 18.05
CA ALA A 433 2.48 -22.05 18.80
C ALA A 433 3.59 -22.63 19.67
N CYS A 434 4.83 -22.11 19.59
CA CYS A 434 5.96 -22.59 20.38
C CYS A 434 6.95 -21.46 20.67
N GLY A 435 7.68 -21.61 21.80
CA GLY A 435 8.54 -20.54 22.30
C GLY A 435 7.73 -19.32 22.79
N ASP A 436 8.39 -18.18 22.96
CA ASP A 436 7.76 -16.92 23.38
C ASP A 436 7.96 -15.86 22.30
N GLU A 437 8.98 -15.01 22.38
CA GLU A 437 9.31 -13.98 21.37
C GLU A 437 9.94 -14.59 20.12
N VAL A 438 10.54 -15.77 20.22
CA VAL A 438 11.20 -16.50 19.14
C VAL A 438 10.69 -17.94 19.09
N ILE A 439 10.81 -18.59 17.92
CA ILE A 439 10.47 -19.99 17.72
C ILE A 439 11.33 -20.88 18.63
N ASP A 440 10.71 -21.82 19.34
CA ASP A 440 11.40 -22.93 19.98
C ASP A 440 11.69 -24.02 18.95
N TYR A 441 12.92 -24.08 18.49
CA TYR A 441 13.36 -25.08 17.54
C TYR A 441 13.28 -26.51 18.08
N THR A 442 13.31 -26.71 19.41
CA THR A 442 13.13 -28.03 20.02
C THR A 442 11.76 -28.61 19.67
N ALA A 443 10.72 -27.75 19.68
CA ALA A 443 9.37 -28.18 19.29
C ALA A 443 9.27 -28.59 17.81
N VAL A 444 10.01 -27.89 16.92
CA VAL A 444 10.09 -28.24 15.50
C VAL A 444 10.81 -29.58 15.30
N GLU A 445 11.93 -29.76 16.00
CA GLU A 445 12.74 -30.99 15.96
C GLU A 445 11.96 -32.19 16.49
N GLU A 446 11.29 -32.04 17.62
CA GLU A 446 10.42 -33.09 18.18
C GLU A 446 9.27 -33.46 17.24
N TYR A 447 8.68 -32.47 16.58
CA TYR A 447 7.65 -32.73 15.57
C TYR A 447 8.18 -33.61 14.45
N VAL A 448 9.33 -33.27 13.85
CA VAL A 448 9.96 -34.05 12.78
C VAL A 448 10.31 -35.46 13.24
N LEU A 449 11.01 -35.60 14.38
CA LEU A 449 11.46 -36.88 14.91
C LEU A 449 10.31 -37.82 15.34
N THR A 450 9.12 -37.28 15.57
CA THR A 450 7.94 -38.08 15.94
C THR A 450 7.06 -38.45 14.75
N LEU A 451 7.29 -37.92 13.54
CA LEU A 451 6.45 -38.17 12.37
C LEU A 451 6.36 -39.65 12.00
N GLU A 452 7.50 -40.35 11.93
CA GLU A 452 7.54 -41.80 11.60
C GLU A 452 6.74 -42.62 12.59
N LYS A 453 6.93 -42.35 13.88
CA LYS A 453 6.22 -43.07 14.93
C LYS A 453 4.72 -42.75 14.94
N LYS A 454 4.32 -41.53 14.65
CA LYS A 454 2.92 -41.09 14.67
C LYS A 454 2.14 -41.56 13.45
N LEU A 455 2.74 -41.49 12.27
CA LEU A 455 2.06 -41.70 11.00
C LEU A 455 2.46 -43.02 10.32
N GLY A 456 3.54 -43.68 10.81
CA GLY A 456 4.07 -44.89 10.18
C GLY A 456 4.72 -44.63 8.82
N VAL A 457 5.16 -43.40 8.57
CA VAL A 457 5.87 -43.02 7.34
C VAL A 457 7.37 -43.36 7.43
N GLU A 458 8.04 -43.42 6.30
CA GLU A 458 9.49 -43.50 6.17
C GLU A 458 10.02 -42.17 5.64
N ILE A 459 10.79 -41.42 6.41
CA ILE A 459 11.41 -40.17 5.97
C ILE A 459 12.66 -40.50 5.14
N VAL A 460 12.60 -40.22 3.83
CA VAL A 460 13.69 -40.49 2.91
C VAL A 460 14.77 -39.41 3.00
N GLN A 461 14.38 -38.15 2.91
CA GLN A 461 15.30 -37.01 2.96
C GLN A 461 14.64 -35.79 3.60
N ILE A 462 15.47 -34.92 4.17
CA ILE A 462 15.08 -33.62 4.76
C ILE A 462 15.80 -32.50 4.01
N GLY A 463 15.06 -31.72 3.21
CA GLY A 463 15.58 -30.55 2.49
C GLY A 463 15.48 -29.28 3.32
N TYR A 464 16.56 -28.50 3.35
CA TYR A 464 16.63 -27.28 4.16
C TYR A 464 17.43 -26.16 3.49
N ASP A 465 17.17 -24.91 3.91
CA ASP A 465 18.02 -23.76 3.59
C ASP A 465 19.16 -23.65 4.63
N LYS A 466 20.37 -23.39 4.16
CA LYS A 466 21.57 -23.27 5.01
C LYS A 466 21.44 -22.28 6.16
N TRP A 467 20.73 -21.18 5.94
CA TRP A 467 20.57 -20.12 6.93
C TRP A 467 19.67 -20.61 8.07
N ASN A 468 20.20 -20.68 9.31
CA ASN A 468 19.51 -21.04 10.58
C ASN A 468 19.20 -22.53 10.81
N ALA A 469 19.52 -23.43 9.90
CA ALA A 469 19.19 -24.85 10.04
C ALA A 469 20.27 -25.71 10.70
N LEU A 470 21.50 -25.23 10.82
CA LEU A 470 22.68 -26.04 11.17
C LEU A 470 22.54 -26.86 12.46
N SER A 471 21.97 -26.31 13.53
CA SER A 471 21.85 -27.04 14.80
C SER A 471 20.79 -28.14 14.72
N SER A 472 19.64 -27.87 14.09
CA SER A 472 18.56 -28.84 13.92
C SER A 472 18.94 -29.95 12.94
N VAL A 473 19.63 -29.59 11.86
CA VAL A 473 20.17 -30.53 10.86
C VAL A 473 21.17 -31.51 11.52
N GLN A 474 22.10 -31.02 12.33
CA GLN A 474 23.02 -31.90 13.08
C GLN A 474 22.32 -32.90 14.00
N LYS A 475 21.15 -32.55 14.56
CA LYS A 475 20.34 -33.47 15.34
C LYS A 475 19.69 -34.53 14.45
N PHE A 476 19.11 -34.11 13.31
CA PHE A 476 18.49 -35.05 12.37
C PHE A 476 19.52 -36.03 11.79
N GLU A 477 20.71 -35.57 11.44
CA GLU A 477 21.80 -36.43 10.97
C GLU A 477 22.27 -37.43 12.04
N LYS A 478 22.30 -37.01 13.33
CA LYS A 478 22.63 -37.93 14.45
C LYS A 478 21.58 -39.02 14.64
N GLU A 479 20.33 -38.72 14.34
CA GLU A 479 19.22 -39.70 14.39
C GLU A 479 19.16 -40.56 13.10
N GLY A 480 20.08 -40.32 12.14
CA GLY A 480 20.24 -41.13 10.94
C GLY A 480 19.50 -40.64 9.70
N TYR A 481 18.91 -39.45 9.72
CA TYR A 481 18.23 -38.88 8.56
C TYR A 481 19.21 -38.26 7.56
N GLU A 482 18.94 -38.47 6.28
CA GLU A 482 19.67 -37.81 5.20
C GLU A 482 19.17 -36.37 5.03
N CYS A 483 20.07 -35.37 5.23
CA CYS A 483 19.77 -33.95 5.14
C CYS A 483 20.41 -33.32 3.90
N VAL A 484 19.61 -32.62 3.09
CA VAL A 484 20.03 -32.05 1.81
C VAL A 484 19.93 -30.52 1.86
N GLU A 485 21.08 -29.83 1.69
CA GLU A 485 21.11 -28.37 1.58
C GLU A 485 20.53 -27.92 0.22
N ILE A 486 19.46 -27.12 0.24
CA ILE A 486 18.84 -26.56 -0.96
C ILE A 486 19.21 -25.08 -1.05
N LYS A 487 20.06 -24.73 -2.01
CA LYS A 487 20.45 -23.32 -2.25
C LYS A 487 19.24 -22.49 -2.69
N GLN A 488 18.92 -21.45 -1.94
CA GLN A 488 17.81 -20.52 -2.24
C GLN A 488 18.17 -19.55 -3.38
N HIS A 489 18.57 -20.11 -4.51
CA HIS A 489 18.96 -19.38 -5.71
C HIS A 489 18.02 -19.70 -6.87
N SER A 490 17.76 -18.73 -7.74
CA SER A 490 16.85 -18.84 -8.89
C SER A 490 17.16 -20.06 -9.78
N SER A 491 18.44 -20.35 -10.04
CA SER A 491 18.86 -21.49 -10.87
C SER A 491 18.51 -22.86 -10.28
N VAL A 492 18.40 -22.96 -8.94
CA VAL A 492 18.03 -24.21 -8.24
C VAL A 492 16.53 -24.31 -8.08
N LEU A 493 15.89 -23.22 -7.64
CA LEU A 493 14.45 -23.22 -7.31
C LEU A 493 13.54 -23.10 -8.54
N HIS A 494 14.06 -22.74 -9.71
CA HIS A 494 13.25 -22.58 -10.92
C HIS A 494 12.48 -23.86 -11.28
N SER A 495 13.19 -25.00 -11.38
CA SER A 495 12.60 -26.28 -11.79
C SER A 495 11.51 -26.75 -10.85
N PRO A 496 11.74 -26.90 -9.52
CA PRO A 496 10.70 -27.36 -8.60
C PRO A 496 9.53 -26.35 -8.47
N THR A 497 9.79 -25.04 -8.56
CA THR A 497 8.73 -24.02 -8.57
C THR A 497 7.83 -24.18 -9.79
N LYS A 498 8.41 -24.36 -10.97
CA LYS A 498 7.68 -24.59 -12.22
C LYS A 498 6.88 -25.87 -12.16
N TRP A 499 7.51 -26.98 -11.77
CA TRP A 499 6.87 -28.28 -11.71
C TRP A 499 5.73 -28.35 -10.70
N LEU A 500 5.88 -27.79 -9.50
CA LEU A 500 4.80 -27.69 -8.53
C LEU A 500 3.59 -26.92 -9.11
N LYS A 501 3.85 -25.80 -9.82
CA LYS A 501 2.79 -25.04 -10.51
C LYS A 501 2.09 -25.90 -11.57
N GLU A 502 2.83 -26.65 -12.37
CA GLU A 502 2.27 -27.56 -13.37
C GLU A 502 1.40 -28.66 -12.74
N CYS A 503 1.85 -29.26 -11.64
CA CYS A 503 1.06 -30.23 -10.89
C CYS A 503 -0.24 -29.63 -10.35
N ILE A 504 -0.21 -28.38 -9.83
CA ILE A 504 -1.42 -27.69 -9.36
C ILE A 504 -2.38 -27.43 -10.53
N LEU A 505 -1.89 -26.92 -11.65
CA LEU A 505 -2.70 -26.56 -12.81
C LEU A 505 -3.31 -27.80 -13.49
N SER A 506 -2.59 -28.92 -13.51
CA SER A 506 -3.05 -30.19 -14.09
C SER A 506 -3.88 -31.07 -13.15
N GLY A 507 -4.12 -30.59 -11.89
CA GLY A 507 -4.91 -31.35 -10.90
C GLY A 507 -4.17 -32.55 -10.30
N ARG A 508 -2.82 -32.55 -10.33
CA ARG A 508 -1.94 -33.58 -9.78
C ARG A 508 -1.28 -33.18 -8.46
N TYR A 509 -1.77 -32.15 -7.79
CA TYR A 509 -1.33 -31.70 -6.48
C TYR A 509 -2.49 -31.73 -5.50
N PHE A 510 -2.30 -32.44 -4.38
CA PHE A 510 -3.28 -32.56 -3.31
C PHE A 510 -2.66 -32.19 -1.97
N TYR A 511 -3.44 -31.55 -1.10
CA TYR A 511 -2.98 -31.15 0.22
C TYR A 511 -4.04 -31.35 1.29
N ASP A 512 -3.62 -31.69 2.50
CA ASP A 512 -4.47 -31.74 3.65
C ASP A 512 -4.98 -30.33 4.02
N SER A 513 -6.22 -30.24 4.48
CA SER A 513 -6.87 -28.96 4.76
C SER A 513 -6.01 -28.05 5.65
N ASN A 514 -5.43 -27.03 5.08
CA ASN A 514 -4.57 -26.07 5.76
C ASN A 514 -4.81 -24.67 5.23
N LEU A 515 -5.55 -23.84 6.01
CA LEU A 515 -5.86 -22.47 5.63
C LEU A 515 -4.60 -21.57 5.58
N MET A 516 -3.60 -21.85 6.44
CA MET A 516 -2.34 -21.10 6.42
C MET A 516 -1.57 -21.34 5.10
N LEU A 517 -1.57 -22.57 4.58
CA LEU A 517 -0.98 -22.88 3.28
C LEU A 517 -1.73 -22.16 2.14
N GLU A 518 -3.07 -22.13 2.20
CA GLU A 518 -3.87 -21.38 1.21
C GLU A 518 -3.54 -19.89 1.20
N ILE A 519 -3.40 -19.25 2.39
CA ILE A 519 -2.98 -17.85 2.54
C ILE A 519 -1.56 -17.64 1.97
N ASN A 520 -0.64 -18.55 2.26
CA ASN A 520 0.73 -18.47 1.75
C ASN A 520 0.77 -18.60 0.21
N PHE A 521 -0.03 -19.45 -0.41
CA PHE A 521 -0.16 -19.52 -1.88
C PHE A 521 -0.75 -18.23 -2.46
N GLN A 522 -1.71 -17.62 -1.79
CA GLN A 522 -2.30 -16.35 -2.20
C GLN A 522 -1.29 -15.20 -2.15
N ASN A 523 -0.39 -15.23 -1.16
CA ASN A 523 0.67 -14.24 -0.98
C ASN A 523 1.86 -14.46 -1.92
N ALA A 524 2.10 -15.68 -2.37
CA ALA A 524 3.29 -16.06 -3.12
C ALA A 524 3.40 -15.34 -4.47
N ARG A 525 4.57 -14.74 -4.70
CA ARG A 525 4.92 -14.06 -5.95
C ARG A 525 6.20 -14.64 -6.52
N CYS A 526 6.21 -14.86 -7.83
CA CYS A 526 7.40 -15.26 -8.57
C CYS A 526 8.13 -14.04 -9.11
N THR A 527 9.45 -14.11 -9.08
CA THR A 527 10.34 -13.20 -9.83
C THR A 527 11.11 -13.99 -10.86
N GLU A 528 11.51 -13.30 -11.93
CA GLU A 528 12.35 -13.85 -12.99
C GLU A 528 13.74 -13.20 -12.90
N ASP A 529 14.79 -13.99 -13.01
CA ASP A 529 16.15 -13.49 -13.08
C ASP A 529 16.55 -13.16 -14.54
N THR A 530 17.76 -12.65 -14.73
CA THR A 530 18.30 -12.32 -16.06
C THR A 530 18.37 -13.51 -17.03
N ASN A 531 18.38 -14.74 -16.51
CA ASN A 531 18.39 -15.99 -17.27
C ASN A 531 16.98 -16.57 -17.48
N LYS A 532 15.93 -15.80 -17.13
CA LYS A 532 14.52 -16.19 -17.19
C LYS A 532 14.13 -17.33 -16.24
N ASN A 533 14.90 -17.56 -15.17
CA ASN A 533 14.53 -18.50 -14.12
C ASN A 533 13.47 -17.86 -13.21
N LYS A 534 12.27 -18.41 -13.20
CA LYS A 534 11.16 -17.98 -12.31
C LYS A 534 11.18 -18.79 -11.02
N TYR A 535 11.11 -18.12 -9.89
CA TYR A 535 11.03 -18.74 -8.56
C TYR A 535 10.21 -17.89 -7.59
N VAL A 536 9.65 -18.51 -6.54
CA VAL A 536 8.95 -17.77 -5.50
C VAL A 536 9.95 -16.98 -4.67
N ASN A 537 9.75 -15.65 -4.61
CA ASN A 537 10.64 -14.73 -3.93
C ASN A 537 10.00 -14.18 -2.65
N LYS A 538 10.53 -14.54 -1.46
CA LYS A 538 10.02 -14.09 -0.17
C LYS A 538 9.95 -12.56 -0.05
N LYS A 539 10.98 -11.84 -0.52
CA LYS A 539 11.06 -10.37 -0.43
C LYS A 539 10.08 -9.63 -1.35
N LYS A 540 9.58 -10.29 -2.38
CA LYS A 540 8.63 -9.74 -3.36
C LYS A 540 7.22 -10.25 -3.18
N SER A 541 7.03 -11.24 -2.32
CA SER A 541 5.71 -11.74 -1.93
C SER A 541 4.96 -10.71 -1.07
N VAL A 542 3.62 -10.79 -1.05
CA VAL A 542 2.78 -9.77 -0.38
C VAL A 542 2.96 -9.80 1.13
N GLU A 543 2.98 -11.02 1.69
CA GLU A 543 3.14 -11.33 3.10
C GLU A 543 3.88 -12.67 3.23
N LYS A 544 3.69 -13.40 4.33
CA LYS A 544 4.36 -14.67 4.62
C LYS A 544 4.06 -15.74 3.58
N VAL A 545 5.12 -16.47 3.18
CA VAL A 545 5.08 -17.55 2.16
C VAL A 545 5.88 -18.78 2.58
N ASP A 546 6.21 -18.89 3.85
CA ASP A 546 7.10 -19.92 4.42
C ASP A 546 6.60 -21.34 4.10
N GLN A 547 5.27 -21.57 4.14
CA GLN A 547 4.69 -22.87 3.78
C GLN A 547 4.80 -23.18 2.29
N VAL A 548 4.80 -22.19 1.41
CA VAL A 548 5.04 -22.40 -0.04
C VAL A 548 6.50 -22.72 -0.29
N VAL A 549 7.44 -22.07 0.44
CA VAL A 549 8.87 -22.34 0.32
C VAL A 549 9.19 -23.76 0.81
N GLY A 550 8.66 -24.16 1.97
CA GLY A 550 8.79 -25.54 2.44
C GLY A 550 8.23 -26.55 1.42
N ASN A 551 7.08 -26.22 0.82
CA ASN A 551 6.44 -27.03 -0.22
C ASN A 551 7.31 -27.15 -1.50
N ILE A 552 8.02 -26.09 -1.89
CA ILE A 552 8.97 -26.12 -3.02
C ILE A 552 10.19 -26.96 -2.64
N ASN A 553 10.70 -26.84 -1.41
CA ASN A 553 11.86 -27.61 -0.96
C ASN A 553 11.58 -29.14 -0.98
N SER A 554 10.44 -29.57 -0.48
CA SER A 554 10.05 -31.00 -0.58
C SER A 554 9.79 -31.45 -2.02
N THR A 555 9.26 -30.56 -2.87
CA THR A 555 9.09 -30.81 -4.31
C THR A 555 10.44 -30.97 -5.01
N TYR A 556 11.44 -30.18 -4.64
CA TYR A 556 12.81 -30.30 -5.16
C TYR A 556 13.38 -31.70 -4.90
N LEU A 557 13.26 -32.22 -3.68
CA LEU A 557 13.78 -33.55 -3.35
C LEU A 557 13.12 -34.65 -4.17
N ILE A 558 11.79 -34.63 -4.30
CA ILE A 558 11.07 -35.60 -5.13
C ILE A 558 11.45 -35.46 -6.61
N GLU A 559 11.66 -34.23 -7.09
CA GLU A 559 12.10 -33.99 -8.46
C GLU A 559 13.47 -34.62 -8.72
N GLN A 560 14.43 -34.50 -7.77
CA GLN A 560 15.74 -35.12 -7.88
C GLN A 560 15.64 -36.66 -7.85
N GLU A 561 14.82 -37.21 -6.96
CA GLU A 561 14.55 -38.66 -6.90
C GLU A 561 14.02 -39.21 -8.24
N LEU A 562 13.02 -38.53 -8.83
CA LEU A 562 12.43 -38.96 -10.11
C LEU A 562 13.37 -38.78 -11.33
N LEU A 563 14.32 -37.86 -11.26
CA LEU A 563 15.25 -37.59 -12.37
C LEU A 563 16.51 -38.52 -12.34
N TYR A 564 16.99 -38.81 -11.13
CA TYR A 564 18.34 -39.43 -10.98
C TYR A 564 18.31 -40.78 -10.23
N GLY A 565 17.22 -41.11 -9.50
CA GLY A 565 17.11 -42.32 -8.69
C GLY A 565 18.08 -42.37 -7.50
N GLU A 566 18.09 -43.47 -6.76
CA GLU A 566 18.92 -43.62 -5.54
C GLU A 566 20.46 -43.70 -5.85
N SER A 567 20.90 -43.79 -7.12
CA SER A 567 22.28 -44.14 -7.46
C SER A 567 23.22 -42.99 -7.79
N ASP A 568 22.75 -41.73 -8.00
CA ASP A 568 23.59 -40.67 -8.57
C ASP A 568 23.72 -39.38 -7.74
N TYR A 569 23.44 -39.43 -6.43
CA TYR A 569 23.58 -38.25 -5.55
C TYR A 569 25.02 -37.78 -5.25
N PHE A 570 26.02 -38.44 -5.78
CA PHE A 570 27.43 -38.04 -5.66
C PHE A 570 27.94 -37.48 -6.98
N VAL A 571 27.69 -36.28 -7.34
CA VAL A 571 28.52 -35.35 -8.10
C VAL A 571 27.72 -34.15 -8.59
N GLN A 572 27.66 -33.09 -7.82
CA GLN A 572 27.67 -31.74 -8.39
C GLN A 572 28.23 -30.77 -7.34
N PHE A 573 29.48 -30.42 -7.48
CA PHE A 573 30.20 -29.35 -6.80
C PHE A 573 29.81 -27.98 -7.35
#